data_a2bfd51a57106e25d981c94f6db4f11f
#
_entry.id   a2bfd51a57106e25d981c94f6db4f11f
#
_cell.length_a   1.000
_cell.length_b   1.000
_cell.length_c   1.000
_cell.angle_alpha   90.00
_cell.angle_beta   90.00
_cell.angle_gamma   90.00
#
_symmetry.space_group_name_H-M   'P 1'
#
loop_
_entity.id
_entity.type
_entity.pdbx_description
1 polymer ?
#
loop_
_entity_poly.entity_id
_entity_poly.type
_entity_poly.pdbx_seq_one_letter_code
_entity_poly.pdbx_strand_id
1 'polypeptide(L)'
;MSAAAELSEGDQAGQVDDLAAGRLEVSRPTPGSRGHVVSINVSHPGGVPKRPIDRTVITRRGLIGDGQRTKEPIHGGPEKAVCLYGVEQIGRVNADGHHLYPGALGENLTLSGLDLGGLASGDRLRIGDSATGPVIQLSDPAAPCKNIAGCFEGWRIARVSHKVRPEDSRWYARVLREGPVVSGDSVELLGAADTIGQ
;
A
#
# COMPACT_ATOMS: atom_id res chain seq x y z
N MET A 1 14.04 19.52 -42.79
CA MET A 1 15.16 19.29 -41.86
C MET A 1 14.57 19.28 -40.46
N SER A 2 14.47 18.10 -39.88
CA SER A 2 13.87 17.86 -38.55
C SER A 2 14.98 17.83 -37.51
N ALA A 3 14.93 18.73 -36.53
CA ALA A 3 15.80 18.69 -35.38
C ALA A 3 15.11 17.89 -34.29
N ALA A 4 15.55 16.64 -34.08
CA ALA A 4 15.22 15.87 -32.92
C ALA A 4 15.96 16.43 -31.70
N ALA A 5 15.23 16.88 -30.69
CA ALA A 5 15.84 17.27 -29.42
C ALA A 5 16.16 15.99 -28.65
N GLU A 6 17.44 15.66 -28.52
CA GLU A 6 17.93 14.65 -27.56
C GLU A 6 17.77 15.22 -26.14
N LEU A 7 16.89 14.61 -25.37
CA LEU A 7 16.81 14.85 -23.93
C LEU A 7 17.98 14.10 -23.26
N SER A 8 18.87 14.86 -22.63
CA SER A 8 20.08 14.34 -22.01
C SER A 8 19.77 13.51 -20.76
N GLU A 9 20.40 12.35 -20.63
CA GLU A 9 20.31 11.44 -19.46
C GLU A 9 20.73 12.08 -18.11
N GLY A 10 21.33 13.27 -18.13
CA GLY A 10 21.79 13.99 -16.93
C GLY A 10 20.68 14.57 -16.04
N ASP A 11 19.49 14.81 -16.58
CA ASP A 11 18.40 15.47 -15.85
C ASP A 11 17.61 14.50 -14.93
N GLN A 12 17.66 13.20 -15.21
CA GLN A 12 16.97 12.21 -14.38
C GLN A 12 17.75 11.81 -13.11
N ALA A 13 19.08 11.86 -13.13
CA ALA A 13 19.91 11.53 -11.98
C ALA A 13 19.83 12.60 -10.86
N GLY A 14 19.83 13.88 -11.23
CA GLY A 14 19.68 14.98 -10.27
C GLY A 14 18.33 15.01 -9.56
N GLN A 15 17.26 14.52 -10.21
CA GLN A 15 15.92 14.53 -9.68
C GLN A 15 15.67 13.41 -8.64
N VAL A 16 16.39 12.29 -8.70
CA VAL A 16 16.34 11.23 -7.70
C VAL A 16 17.14 11.56 -6.46
N ASP A 17 18.25 12.30 -6.59
CA ASP A 17 19.07 12.71 -5.44
C ASP A 17 18.37 13.76 -4.56
N ASP A 18 17.61 14.68 -5.16
CA ASP A 18 16.85 15.70 -4.43
C ASP A 18 15.66 15.07 -3.64
N LEU A 19 15.04 14.04 -4.20
CA LEU A 19 13.98 13.28 -3.52
C LEU A 19 14.51 12.44 -2.34
N ALA A 20 15.76 12.02 -2.36
CA ALA A 20 16.38 11.25 -1.28
C ALA A 20 16.81 12.12 -0.09
N ALA A 21 17.13 13.40 -0.32
CA ALA A 21 17.64 14.32 0.69
C ALA A 21 16.68 14.66 1.86
N GLY A 22 15.37 14.38 1.71
CA GLY A 22 14.35 14.63 2.73
C GLY A 22 13.75 13.36 3.33
N ARG A 23 14.49 12.25 3.37
CA ARG A 23 14.02 10.98 3.93
C ARG A 23 13.71 11.11 5.42
N LEU A 24 12.51 10.69 5.80
CA LEU A 24 12.10 10.65 7.20
C LEU A 24 12.50 9.31 7.82
N GLU A 25 13.10 9.35 8.99
CA GLU A 25 13.25 8.16 9.81
C GLU A 25 11.92 7.87 10.52
N VAL A 26 11.28 6.77 10.12
CA VAL A 26 10.07 6.28 10.77
C VAL A 26 10.44 5.21 11.78
N SER A 27 10.05 5.40 13.02
CA SER A 27 10.28 4.41 14.07
C SER A 27 9.55 3.10 13.73
N ARG A 28 10.25 1.97 13.88
CA ARG A 28 9.65 0.65 13.69
C ARG A 28 8.60 0.39 14.77
N PRO A 29 7.34 0.09 14.42
CA PRO A 29 6.34 -0.35 15.37
C PRO A 29 6.75 -1.65 16.07
N THR A 30 6.37 -1.79 17.33
CA THR A 30 6.62 -3.00 18.12
C THR A 30 5.42 -3.95 18.06
N PRO A 31 5.61 -5.27 18.25
CA PRO A 31 4.51 -6.20 18.40
C PRO A 31 3.49 -5.71 19.45
N GLY A 32 2.20 -5.81 19.13
CA GLY A 32 1.11 -5.24 19.91
C GLY A 32 0.75 -3.79 19.54
N SER A 33 1.55 -3.09 18.71
CA SER A 33 1.15 -1.80 18.14
C SER A 33 -0.14 -1.93 17.37
N ARG A 34 -1.01 -0.93 17.51
CA ARG A 34 -2.38 -0.96 16.96
C ARG A 34 -2.67 0.25 16.08
N GLY A 35 -3.50 0.00 15.11
CA GLY A 35 -4.14 0.98 14.26
C GLY A 35 -5.56 0.53 13.92
N HIS A 36 -6.14 1.07 12.88
CA HIS A 36 -7.46 0.69 12.41
C HIS A 36 -7.62 0.86 10.90
N VAL A 37 -8.61 0.17 10.34
CA VAL A 37 -9.01 0.26 8.94
C VAL A 37 -9.82 1.54 8.75
N VAL A 38 -9.27 2.50 8.01
CA VAL A 38 -9.98 3.75 7.66
C VAL A 38 -10.88 3.55 6.46
N SER A 39 -10.41 2.78 5.47
CA SER A 39 -11.17 2.54 4.25
C SER A 39 -10.82 1.18 3.66
N ILE A 40 -11.86 0.49 3.17
CA ILE A 40 -11.76 -0.73 2.38
C ILE A 40 -12.07 -0.34 0.94
N ASN A 41 -11.14 -0.59 0.01
CA ASN A 41 -11.27 -0.09 -1.35
C ASN A 41 -11.24 -1.24 -2.36
N VAL A 42 -12.19 -1.24 -3.29
CA VAL A 42 -12.31 -2.23 -4.36
C VAL A 42 -12.56 -1.56 -5.70
N SER A 43 -12.21 -2.26 -6.77
CA SER A 43 -12.50 -1.83 -8.14
C SER A 43 -12.92 -3.05 -8.98
N HIS A 44 -14.10 -3.01 -9.56
CA HIS A 44 -14.56 -4.02 -10.51
C HIS A 44 -14.73 -3.36 -11.88
N PRO A 45 -14.08 -3.85 -12.94
CA PRO A 45 -13.32 -5.11 -13.09
C PRO A 45 -11.84 -5.02 -12.72
N GLY A 46 -11.41 -4.02 -11.96
CA GLY A 46 -10.03 -3.77 -11.56
C GLY A 46 -9.51 -2.43 -12.05
N GLY A 47 -8.35 -2.02 -11.52
CA GLY A 47 -7.70 -0.75 -11.87
C GLY A 47 -7.70 0.26 -10.73
N VAL A 48 -7.36 1.50 -11.06
CA VAL A 48 -7.25 2.64 -10.15
C VAL A 48 -8.05 3.82 -10.69
N PRO A 49 -8.61 4.65 -9.81
CA PRO A 49 -8.69 4.49 -8.36
C PRO A 49 -9.66 3.38 -7.95
N LYS A 50 -9.47 2.83 -6.75
CA LYS A 50 -10.46 1.95 -6.11
C LYS A 50 -11.48 2.79 -5.33
N ARG A 51 -12.68 2.25 -5.14
CA ARG A 51 -13.79 2.93 -4.46
C ARG A 51 -14.02 2.33 -3.08
N PRO A 52 -14.38 3.15 -2.09
CA PRO A 52 -14.63 2.68 -0.73
C PRO A 52 -15.90 1.81 -0.68
N ILE A 53 -15.85 0.80 0.20
CA ILE A 53 -16.99 -0.02 0.62
C ILE A 53 -16.93 -0.20 2.14
N ASP A 54 -18.07 -0.52 2.77
CA ASP A 54 -18.15 -0.63 4.23
C ASP A 54 -17.55 -1.95 4.75
N ARG A 55 -17.72 -3.05 4.03
CA ARG A 55 -17.30 -4.38 4.45
C ARG A 55 -17.06 -5.33 3.28
N THR A 56 -16.22 -6.33 3.51
CA THR A 56 -16.00 -7.44 2.58
C THR A 56 -15.40 -8.65 3.32
N VAL A 57 -14.98 -9.66 2.57
CA VAL A 57 -14.16 -10.78 3.06
C VAL A 57 -12.81 -10.73 2.36
N ILE A 58 -11.74 -10.82 3.15
CA ILE A 58 -10.39 -11.00 2.66
C ILE A 58 -10.15 -12.49 2.46
N THR A 59 -9.83 -12.87 1.24
CA THR A 59 -9.54 -14.25 0.83
C THR A 59 -8.07 -14.37 0.38
N ARG A 60 -7.56 -15.58 0.24
CA ARG A 60 -6.20 -15.85 -0.30
C ARG A 60 -5.99 -15.27 -1.71
N ARG A 61 -7.06 -14.92 -2.41
CA ARG A 61 -7.04 -14.32 -3.76
C ARG A 61 -7.23 -12.81 -3.77
N GLY A 62 -7.45 -12.19 -2.61
CA GLY A 62 -7.76 -10.77 -2.45
C GLY A 62 -9.14 -10.54 -1.85
N LEU A 63 -9.63 -9.32 -1.96
CA LEU A 63 -10.93 -8.91 -1.42
C LEU A 63 -12.07 -9.34 -2.34
N ILE A 64 -13.15 -9.88 -1.78
CA ILE A 64 -14.37 -10.13 -2.54
C ILE A 64 -14.90 -8.79 -3.07
N GLY A 65 -15.23 -8.75 -4.36
CA GLY A 65 -15.67 -7.53 -5.06
C GLY A 65 -14.54 -6.73 -5.70
N ASP A 66 -13.28 -7.08 -5.43
CA ASP A 66 -12.15 -6.49 -6.13
C ASP A 66 -11.80 -7.30 -7.40
N GLY A 67 -11.36 -6.61 -8.45
CA GLY A 67 -10.95 -7.22 -9.69
C GLY A 67 -9.47 -7.00 -9.98
N GLN A 68 -8.89 -7.91 -10.76
CA GLN A 68 -7.55 -7.78 -11.29
C GLN A 68 -7.62 -7.59 -12.81
N ARG A 69 -7.01 -6.50 -13.28
CA ARG A 69 -7.08 -6.11 -14.70
C ARG A 69 -6.27 -6.99 -15.64
N THR A 70 -5.25 -7.66 -15.12
CA THR A 70 -4.32 -8.47 -15.90
C THR A 70 -4.36 -9.92 -15.45
N LYS A 71 -4.34 -10.85 -16.42
CA LYS A 71 -4.27 -12.30 -16.16
C LYS A 71 -2.92 -12.74 -15.59
N GLU A 72 -1.87 -11.95 -15.79
CA GLU A 72 -0.55 -12.18 -15.22
C GLU A 72 -0.31 -11.26 -14.02
N PRO A 73 0.15 -11.79 -12.88
CA PRO A 73 0.17 -11.07 -11.61
C PRO A 73 1.35 -10.11 -11.47
N ILE A 74 1.38 -9.03 -12.25
CA ILE A 74 2.22 -7.88 -11.90
C ILE A 74 1.69 -7.26 -10.60
N HIS A 75 0.35 -7.17 -10.49
CA HIS A 75 -0.39 -6.74 -9.31
C HIS A 75 -1.43 -7.81 -9.01
N GLY A 76 -1.37 -8.42 -7.82
CA GLY A 76 -2.25 -9.49 -7.40
C GLY A 76 -1.56 -10.86 -7.36
N GLY A 77 -2.37 -11.92 -7.26
CA GLY A 77 -1.89 -13.27 -6.98
C GLY A 77 -1.68 -13.51 -5.48
N PRO A 78 -1.36 -14.75 -5.06
CA PRO A 78 -1.33 -15.13 -3.64
C PRO A 78 -0.39 -14.29 -2.77
N GLU A 79 0.76 -13.88 -3.31
CA GLU A 79 1.75 -13.08 -2.58
C GLU A 79 1.41 -11.59 -2.54
N LYS A 80 0.47 -11.13 -3.37
CA LYS A 80 0.04 -9.73 -3.52
C LYS A 80 -1.47 -9.61 -3.45
N ALA A 81 -2.09 -10.44 -2.61
CA ALA A 81 -3.55 -10.55 -2.50
C ALA A 81 -4.19 -9.27 -1.94
N VAL A 82 -3.49 -8.55 -1.07
CA VAL A 82 -3.94 -7.31 -0.46
C VAL A 82 -2.87 -6.23 -0.64
N CYS A 83 -3.28 -5.03 -1.03
CA CYS A 83 -2.42 -3.85 -1.05
C CYS A 83 -2.82 -2.90 0.08
N LEU A 84 -1.83 -2.39 0.81
CA LEU A 84 -1.98 -1.55 2.01
C LEU A 84 -1.35 -0.18 1.80
N TYR A 85 -1.97 0.86 2.36
CA TYR A 85 -1.40 2.20 2.44
C TYR A 85 -1.85 2.90 3.72
N GLY A 86 -1.04 3.82 4.25
CA GLY A 86 -1.33 4.53 5.49
C GLY A 86 -1.87 5.94 5.24
N VAL A 87 -2.80 6.39 6.09
CA VAL A 87 -3.27 7.79 6.10
C VAL A 87 -2.10 8.73 6.38
N GLU A 88 -1.19 8.35 7.26
CA GLU A 88 0.02 9.11 7.59
C GLU A 88 0.91 9.30 6.36
N GLN A 89 1.06 8.26 5.54
CA GLN A 89 1.80 8.30 4.28
C GLN A 89 1.08 9.20 3.25
N ILE A 90 -0.25 9.08 3.12
CA ILE A 90 -1.07 9.98 2.28
C ILE A 90 -0.84 11.44 2.69
N GLY A 91 -0.86 11.72 4.00
CA GLY A 91 -0.63 13.06 4.53
C GLY A 91 0.75 13.62 4.17
N ARG A 92 1.82 12.81 4.34
CA ARG A 92 3.19 13.21 3.97
C ARG A 92 3.33 13.50 2.47
N VAL A 93 2.75 12.65 1.63
CA VAL A 93 2.80 12.83 0.17
C VAL A 93 2.00 14.06 -0.26
N ASN A 94 0.83 14.29 0.34
CA ASN A 94 0.00 15.46 0.03
C ASN A 94 0.63 16.78 0.51
N ALA A 95 1.45 16.74 1.56
CA ALA A 95 2.20 17.92 2.01
C ALA A 95 3.21 18.42 0.94
N ASP A 96 3.62 17.55 0.03
CA ASP A 96 4.48 17.91 -1.12
C ASP A 96 3.66 18.40 -2.35
N GLY A 97 2.36 18.69 -2.17
CA GLY A 97 1.46 19.22 -3.22
C GLY A 97 0.80 18.15 -4.09
N HIS A 98 0.85 16.87 -3.70
CA HIS A 98 0.14 15.79 -4.41
C HIS A 98 -1.30 15.65 -3.93
N HIS A 99 -2.13 14.86 -4.63
CA HIS A 99 -3.58 14.76 -4.39
C HIS A 99 -4.03 13.32 -4.16
N LEU A 100 -3.50 12.69 -3.10
CA LEU A 100 -3.84 11.33 -2.73
C LEU A 100 -5.04 11.30 -1.77
N TYR A 101 -5.81 10.24 -1.88
CA TYR A 101 -6.94 9.90 -1.01
C TYR A 101 -7.06 8.38 -0.91
N PRO A 102 -7.80 7.83 0.07
CA PRO A 102 -8.00 6.39 0.18
C PRO A 102 -8.48 5.75 -1.12
N GLY A 103 -7.77 4.72 -1.59
CA GLY A 103 -8.04 4.02 -2.86
C GLY A 103 -7.38 4.64 -4.09
N ALA A 104 -6.80 5.85 -4.00
CA ALA A 104 -6.22 6.56 -5.15
C ALA A 104 -5.09 5.79 -5.82
N LEU A 105 -4.24 5.14 -5.05
CA LEU A 105 -3.10 4.38 -5.56
C LEU A 105 -3.41 2.89 -5.79
N GLY A 106 -4.68 2.49 -5.62
CA GLY A 106 -5.13 1.12 -5.82
C GLY A 106 -4.91 0.20 -4.62
N GLU A 107 -4.66 0.77 -3.44
CA GLU A 107 -4.64 -0.01 -2.21
C GLU A 107 -6.03 -0.51 -1.85
N ASN A 108 -6.07 -1.71 -1.26
CA ASN A 108 -7.30 -2.36 -0.78
C ASN A 108 -7.69 -1.88 0.61
N LEU A 109 -6.70 -1.69 1.48
CA LEU A 109 -6.91 -1.20 2.84
C LEU A 109 -6.11 0.06 3.04
N THR A 110 -6.80 1.13 3.45
CA THR A 110 -6.16 2.34 3.97
C THR A 110 -6.23 2.27 5.49
N LEU A 111 -5.07 2.30 6.14
CA LEU A 111 -4.92 2.14 7.59
C LEU A 111 -4.52 3.47 8.24
N SER A 112 -4.75 3.60 9.54
CA SER A 112 -4.19 4.68 10.36
C SER A 112 -3.78 4.18 11.75
N GLY A 113 -2.94 4.96 12.45
CA GLY A 113 -2.44 4.64 13.79
C GLY A 113 -1.32 3.60 13.82
N LEU A 114 -0.99 2.98 12.69
CA LEU A 114 0.14 2.08 12.51
C LEU A 114 0.92 2.56 11.27
N ASP A 115 2.05 3.24 11.49
CA ASP A 115 2.84 3.75 10.36
C ASP A 115 3.49 2.59 9.61
N LEU A 116 2.97 2.34 8.41
CA LEU A 116 3.43 1.26 7.54
C LEU A 116 4.87 1.46 7.03
N GLY A 117 5.37 2.70 7.08
CA GLY A 117 6.75 3.02 6.67
C GLY A 117 7.81 2.38 7.57
N GLY A 118 7.46 2.06 8.83
CA GLY A 118 8.32 1.36 9.77
C GLY A 118 8.25 -0.16 9.73
N LEU A 119 7.35 -0.74 8.92
CA LEU A 119 7.19 -2.19 8.80
C LEU A 119 8.15 -2.79 7.76
N ALA A 120 8.28 -4.11 7.80
CA ALA A 120 9.13 -4.88 6.91
C ALA A 120 8.41 -6.10 6.32
N SER A 121 8.98 -6.66 5.25
CA SER A 121 8.55 -7.96 4.72
C SER A 121 8.60 -9.03 5.80
N GLY A 122 7.55 -9.85 5.88
CA GLY A 122 7.37 -10.86 6.91
C GLY A 122 6.56 -10.41 8.13
N ASP A 123 6.38 -9.11 8.35
CA ASP A 123 5.51 -8.61 9.42
C ASP A 123 4.07 -9.06 9.20
N ARG A 124 3.40 -9.44 10.28
CA ARG A 124 2.04 -9.97 10.26
C ARG A 124 1.06 -9.01 10.92
N LEU A 125 -0.05 -8.78 10.28
CA LEU A 125 -1.13 -7.94 10.79
C LEU A 125 -2.40 -8.77 10.95
N ARG A 126 -3.02 -8.70 12.13
CA ARG A 126 -4.37 -9.18 12.38
C ARG A 126 -5.34 -8.02 12.26
N ILE A 127 -6.48 -8.25 11.61
CA ILE A 127 -7.50 -7.24 11.39
C ILE A 127 -8.79 -7.70 12.06
N GLY A 128 -9.42 -6.84 12.86
CA GLY A 128 -10.67 -7.11 13.54
C GLY A 128 -10.55 -8.13 14.66
N ASP A 129 -11.51 -9.04 14.71
CA ASP A 129 -11.65 -10.03 15.79
C ASP A 129 -10.45 -11.00 15.88
N SER A 130 -10.05 -11.33 17.09
CA SER A 130 -8.87 -12.17 17.33
C SER A 130 -9.03 -13.62 16.86
N ALA A 131 -10.25 -14.15 16.88
CA ALA A 131 -10.55 -15.54 16.51
C ALA A 131 -10.87 -15.68 15.01
N THR A 132 -11.63 -14.73 14.46
CA THR A 132 -12.22 -14.84 13.11
C THR A 132 -11.67 -13.82 12.11
N GLY A 133 -11.02 -12.77 12.57
CA GLY A 133 -10.47 -11.71 11.73
C GLY A 133 -9.34 -12.21 10.82
N PRO A 134 -9.18 -11.64 9.63
CA PRO A 134 -8.11 -12.06 8.73
C PRO A 134 -6.73 -11.75 9.30
N VAL A 135 -5.76 -12.60 8.94
CA VAL A 135 -4.34 -12.37 9.21
C VAL A 135 -3.62 -12.29 7.88
N ILE A 136 -2.91 -11.21 7.69
CA ILE A 136 -2.10 -10.96 6.50
C ILE A 136 -0.62 -10.84 6.86
N GLN A 137 0.25 -11.16 5.91
CA GLN A 137 1.69 -11.01 6.07
C GLN A 137 2.24 -10.14 4.93
N LEU A 138 2.97 -9.10 5.29
CA LEU A 138 3.62 -8.23 4.31
C LEU A 138 4.61 -9.05 3.46
N SER A 139 4.51 -8.90 2.15
CA SER A 139 5.38 -9.58 1.18
C SER A 139 6.41 -8.62 0.59
N ASP A 140 5.99 -7.76 -0.31
CA ASP A 140 6.84 -6.85 -1.04
C ASP A 140 6.32 -5.42 -0.99
N PRO A 141 7.20 -4.40 -1.06
CA PRO A 141 6.78 -3.05 -1.36
C PRO A 141 6.12 -2.97 -2.75
N ALA A 142 5.01 -2.24 -2.84
CA ALA A 142 4.30 -2.09 -4.11
C ALA A 142 4.95 -1.00 -4.97
N ALA A 143 5.63 -1.42 -6.03
CA ALA A 143 6.24 -0.49 -6.98
C ALA A 143 5.18 0.45 -7.62
N PRO A 144 5.48 1.75 -7.76
CA PRO A 144 4.61 2.65 -8.49
C PRO A 144 4.57 2.31 -9.98
N CYS A 145 3.42 2.54 -10.62
CA CYS A 145 3.26 2.34 -12.05
C CYS A 145 2.56 3.56 -12.69
N LYS A 146 2.64 3.68 -14.00
CA LYS A 146 2.07 4.82 -14.73
C LYS A 146 0.56 5.03 -14.50
N ASN A 147 -0.16 4.01 -14.07
CA ASN A 147 -1.61 4.11 -13.85
C ASN A 147 -1.99 5.02 -12.67
N ILE A 148 -1.07 5.25 -11.73
CA ILE A 148 -1.29 6.15 -10.59
C ILE A 148 -0.77 7.57 -10.83
N ALA A 149 -0.15 7.83 -11.97
CA ALA A 149 0.55 9.08 -12.24
C ALA A 149 -0.35 10.32 -12.16
N GLY A 150 -1.64 10.20 -12.50
CA GLY A 150 -2.59 11.31 -12.42
C GLY A 150 -2.86 11.84 -11.00
N CYS A 151 -2.43 11.13 -9.96
CA CYS A 151 -2.53 11.58 -8.57
C CYS A 151 -1.32 12.44 -8.13
N PHE A 152 -0.31 12.57 -8.99
CA PHE A 152 0.94 13.23 -8.65
C PHE A 152 1.16 14.48 -9.50
N GLU A 153 1.43 15.62 -8.86
CA GLU A 153 1.89 16.81 -9.53
C GLU A 153 3.18 16.51 -10.32
N GLY A 154 3.21 16.96 -11.59
CA GLY A 154 4.35 16.70 -12.48
C GLY A 154 4.63 15.23 -12.75
N TRP A 155 3.63 14.33 -12.53
CA TRP A 155 3.75 12.88 -12.76
C TRP A 155 4.85 12.19 -11.95
N ARG A 156 5.28 12.78 -10.84
CA ARG A 156 6.40 12.33 -9.99
C ARG A 156 6.06 11.10 -9.15
N ILE A 157 5.70 9.98 -9.79
CA ILE A 157 5.34 8.72 -9.13
C ILE A 157 6.49 8.11 -8.30
N ALA A 158 7.72 8.48 -8.56
CA ALA A 158 8.90 8.08 -7.79
C ALA A 158 8.77 8.47 -6.30
N ARG A 159 7.93 9.47 -5.98
CA ARG A 159 7.64 9.94 -4.62
C ARG A 159 7.15 8.83 -3.69
N VAL A 160 6.52 7.78 -4.20
CA VAL A 160 6.05 6.61 -3.45
C VAL A 160 6.81 5.33 -3.81
N SER A 161 7.98 5.47 -4.39
CA SER A 161 8.85 4.34 -4.70
C SER A 161 9.65 3.92 -3.47
N HIS A 162 9.62 2.64 -3.13
CA HIS A 162 10.41 2.09 -2.02
C HIS A 162 11.92 2.33 -2.17
N LYS A 163 12.41 2.43 -3.39
CA LYS A 163 13.83 2.73 -3.68
C LYS A 163 14.21 4.16 -3.31
N VAL A 164 13.26 5.09 -3.38
CA VAL A 164 13.47 6.54 -3.16
C VAL A 164 12.99 6.95 -1.77
N ARG A 165 11.76 6.56 -1.43
CA ARG A 165 11.07 6.88 -0.17
C ARG A 165 10.43 5.61 0.40
N PRO A 166 11.20 4.71 1.03
CA PRO A 166 10.66 3.46 1.58
C PRO A 166 9.57 3.71 2.62
N GLU A 167 9.68 4.80 3.41
CA GLU A 167 8.70 5.22 4.40
C GLU A 167 7.33 5.58 3.81
N ASP A 168 7.27 5.95 2.54
CA ASP A 168 6.04 6.35 1.85
C ASP A 168 5.56 5.33 0.81
N SER A 169 6.19 4.17 0.76
CA SER A 169 5.81 3.09 -0.13
C SER A 169 4.59 2.33 0.39
N ARG A 170 3.75 1.86 -0.54
CA ARG A 170 2.68 0.90 -0.24
C ARG A 170 3.26 -0.49 0.00
N TRP A 171 2.49 -1.34 0.69
CA TRP A 171 2.83 -2.74 0.90
C TRP A 171 1.86 -3.68 0.21
N TYR A 172 2.37 -4.75 -0.37
CA TYR A 172 1.59 -5.94 -0.67
C TYR A 172 1.63 -6.89 0.52
N ALA A 173 0.58 -7.72 0.62
CA ALA A 173 0.50 -8.78 1.61
C ALA A 173 -0.15 -10.03 1.03
N ARG A 174 0.32 -11.19 1.49
CA ARG A 174 -0.35 -12.46 1.34
C ARG A 174 -1.30 -12.70 2.52
N VAL A 175 -2.30 -13.55 2.32
CA VAL A 175 -3.30 -13.86 3.32
C VAL A 175 -2.98 -15.19 3.99
N LEU A 176 -2.74 -15.15 5.29
CA LEU A 176 -2.46 -16.34 6.11
C LEU A 176 -3.75 -16.96 6.65
N ARG A 177 -4.70 -16.11 7.08
CA ARG A 177 -6.06 -16.51 7.50
C ARG A 177 -7.06 -15.60 6.80
N GLU A 178 -8.06 -16.19 6.19
CA GLU A 178 -9.17 -15.47 5.58
C GLU A 178 -10.15 -14.99 6.66
N GLY A 179 -10.94 -13.97 6.36
CA GLY A 179 -11.95 -13.49 7.28
C GLY A 179 -12.64 -12.21 6.84
N PRO A 180 -13.74 -11.86 7.53
CA PRO A 180 -14.45 -10.61 7.28
C PRO A 180 -13.62 -9.41 7.73
N VAL A 181 -13.81 -8.28 7.05
CA VAL A 181 -13.27 -6.98 7.41
C VAL A 181 -14.35 -5.91 7.25
N VAL A 182 -14.39 -5.00 8.23
CA VAL A 182 -15.32 -3.87 8.27
C VAL A 182 -14.50 -2.58 8.47
N SER A 183 -14.95 -1.48 7.86
CA SER A 183 -14.35 -0.18 8.13
C SER A 183 -14.44 0.15 9.62
N GLY A 184 -13.35 0.61 10.21
CA GLY A 184 -13.19 0.81 11.65
C GLY A 184 -12.59 -0.38 12.42
N ASP A 185 -12.43 -1.55 11.80
CA ASP A 185 -11.78 -2.69 12.46
C ASP A 185 -10.38 -2.33 12.95
N SER A 186 -10.02 -2.85 14.14
CA SER A 186 -8.67 -2.71 14.67
C SER A 186 -7.66 -3.48 13.81
N VAL A 187 -6.45 -2.96 13.73
CA VAL A 187 -5.30 -3.64 13.11
C VAL A 187 -4.21 -3.77 14.16
N GLU A 188 -3.65 -4.96 14.34
CA GLU A 188 -2.61 -5.22 15.33
C GLU A 188 -1.39 -5.88 14.69
N LEU A 189 -0.21 -5.33 14.96
CA LEU A 189 1.06 -5.94 14.58
C LEU A 189 1.34 -7.14 15.49
N LEU A 190 1.39 -8.34 14.91
CA LEU A 190 1.65 -9.59 15.63
C LEU A 190 3.13 -9.82 15.88
N GLY A 191 3.44 -10.37 17.05
CA GLY A 191 4.77 -10.86 17.37
C GLY A 191 5.09 -12.22 16.73
N ALA A 192 6.35 -12.63 16.80
CA ALA A 192 6.79 -13.94 16.29
C ALA A 192 6.12 -15.12 17.00
N ALA A 193 5.79 -14.95 18.29
CA ALA A 193 5.16 -15.97 19.12
C ALA A 193 3.62 -16.08 18.93
N ASP A 194 2.99 -15.11 18.24
CA ASP A 194 1.54 -15.14 18.08
C ASP A 194 1.11 -16.26 17.13
N THR A 195 0.32 -17.17 17.67
CA THR A 195 -0.22 -18.31 16.91
C THR A 195 -1.35 -17.84 16.01
N ILE A 196 -1.28 -18.21 14.75
CA ILE A 196 -2.37 -18.01 13.79
C ILE A 196 -3.20 -19.28 13.86
N GLY A 197 -4.36 -19.21 14.51
CA GLY A 197 -5.33 -20.32 14.50
C GLY A 197 -5.70 -20.70 13.05
N GLN A 198 -5.74 -21.99 12.76
CA GLN A 198 -6.16 -22.53 11.46
C GLN A 198 -7.68 -22.40 11.29
#